data_c30881ff4aeb047ac2e62428961c9dec
#
_entry.id   c30881ff4aeb047ac2e62428961c9dec
#
_cell.length_a   1.000
_cell.length_b   1.000
_cell.length_c   1.000
_cell.angle_alpha   90.00
_cell.angle_beta   90.00
_cell.angle_gamma   90.00
#
_symmetry.space_group_name_H-M   'P 1'
#
loop_
_entity.id
_entity.type
_entity.pdbx_description
1 polymer ?
#
loop_
_entity_poly.entity_id
_entity_poly.type
_entity_poly.pdbx_seq_one_letter_code
_entity_poly.pdbx_strand_id
1 'polypeptide(L)'
;MVFLPGFNEHEGFLGTQVMLSEPGLIDVLKATWDILGPYVLLQKHTSEITSEDINLSKFILYEYCGPLEELSMNHFENFTKMCSDSFFWYGVHRFLDLHTQHATGNNFYYRMKYSVSLSVYHKTPFHKSYV
;
A
#
# COMPACT_ATOMS: atom_id res chain seq x y z
N MET A 1 4.00 -27.11 -5.70
CA MET A 1 4.44 -25.84 -6.34
C MET A 1 3.46 -24.76 -5.90
N VAL A 2 3.92 -23.77 -5.15
CA VAL A 2 3.07 -22.64 -4.73
C VAL A 2 3.35 -21.51 -5.70
N PHE A 3 2.32 -21.03 -6.39
CA PHE A 3 2.39 -19.89 -7.28
C PHE A 3 1.87 -18.67 -6.52
N LEU A 4 2.74 -17.74 -6.18
CA LEU A 4 2.30 -16.44 -5.69
C LEU A 4 2.13 -15.52 -6.89
N PRO A 5 0.95 -14.92 -7.09
CA PRO A 5 0.79 -13.87 -8.07
C PRO A 5 1.78 -12.74 -7.74
N GLY A 6 2.51 -12.28 -8.74
CA GLY A 6 3.38 -11.13 -8.59
C GLY A 6 2.54 -9.87 -8.41
N PHE A 7 2.92 -9.05 -7.45
CA PHE A 7 2.33 -7.72 -7.25
C PHE A 7 3.28 -6.65 -7.78
N ASN A 8 2.72 -5.61 -8.35
CA ASN A 8 3.48 -4.47 -8.88
C ASN A 8 3.64 -3.41 -7.77
N GLU A 9 4.69 -2.62 -7.83
CA GLU A 9 4.93 -1.48 -6.92
C GLU A 9 3.78 -0.46 -6.89
N HIS A 10 2.95 -0.44 -7.94
CA HIS A 10 1.86 0.50 -8.12
C HIS A 10 0.47 -0.07 -7.77
N GLU A 11 0.39 -1.22 -7.14
CA GLU A 11 -0.92 -1.83 -6.87
C GLU A 11 -1.72 -1.12 -5.75
N GLY A 12 -1.04 -0.38 -4.89
CA GLY A 12 -1.69 0.59 -3.99
C GLY A 12 -2.34 1.77 -4.72
N PHE A 13 -2.01 1.96 -5.99
CA PHE A 13 -2.46 3.06 -6.83
C PHE A 13 -3.98 3.17 -6.95
N LEU A 14 -4.68 2.06 -7.15
CA LEU A 14 -6.14 2.09 -7.32
C LEU A 14 -6.87 2.62 -6.08
N GLY A 15 -6.43 2.22 -4.89
CA GLY A 15 -7.01 2.69 -3.63
C GLY A 15 -6.66 4.15 -3.34
N THR A 16 -5.40 4.52 -3.50
CA THR A 16 -4.91 5.87 -3.24
C THR A 16 -5.42 6.89 -4.23
N GLN A 17 -5.64 6.50 -5.47
CA GLN A 17 -6.18 7.38 -6.48
C GLN A 17 -7.61 7.81 -6.16
N VAL A 18 -8.45 6.89 -5.72
CA VAL A 18 -9.81 7.23 -5.26
C VAL A 18 -9.74 8.12 -4.02
N MET A 19 -8.86 7.82 -3.07
CA MET A 19 -8.74 8.57 -1.82
C MET A 19 -8.21 9.99 -2.01
N LEU A 20 -7.33 10.23 -2.98
CA LEU A 20 -6.67 11.53 -3.13
C LEU A 20 -7.20 12.37 -4.30
N SER A 21 -7.95 11.78 -5.24
CA SER A 21 -8.42 12.48 -6.44
C SER A 21 -9.67 13.32 -6.24
N GLU A 22 -10.46 13.03 -5.20
CA GLU A 22 -11.69 13.76 -4.94
C GLU A 22 -11.47 14.93 -3.99
N PRO A 23 -11.96 16.14 -4.33
CA PRO A 23 -11.89 17.28 -3.43
C PRO A 23 -12.55 16.99 -2.07
N GLY A 24 -11.83 17.24 -1.00
CA GLY A 24 -12.32 17.01 0.38
C GLY A 24 -12.04 15.62 0.95
N LEU A 25 -11.70 14.61 0.16
CA LEU A 25 -11.36 13.29 0.70
C LEU A 25 -10.09 13.30 1.53
N ILE A 26 -9.12 14.14 1.18
CA ILE A 26 -7.89 14.32 2.01
C ILE A 26 -8.25 14.85 3.40
N ASP A 27 -9.19 15.78 3.49
CA ASP A 27 -9.62 16.32 4.79
C ASP A 27 -10.38 15.27 5.61
N VAL A 28 -11.20 14.46 4.96
CA VAL A 28 -11.87 13.32 5.60
C VAL A 28 -10.84 12.30 6.08
N LEU A 29 -9.83 12.00 5.25
CA LEU A 29 -8.75 11.08 5.58
C LEU A 29 -7.98 11.56 6.81
N LYS A 30 -7.62 12.86 6.88
CA LYS A 30 -6.98 13.46 8.04
C LYS A 30 -7.85 13.35 9.30
N ALA A 31 -9.13 13.68 9.18
CA ALA A 31 -10.05 13.67 10.31
C ALA A 31 -10.35 12.25 10.85
N THR A 32 -10.23 11.23 10.01
CA THR A 32 -10.55 9.84 10.35
C THR A 32 -9.32 8.94 10.48
N TRP A 33 -8.10 9.50 10.42
CA TRP A 33 -6.87 8.72 10.41
C TRP A 33 -6.72 7.79 11.60
N ASP A 34 -7.21 8.17 12.77
CA ASP A 34 -7.13 7.34 13.99
C ASP A 34 -7.86 5.99 13.84
N ILE A 35 -8.79 5.90 12.90
CA ILE A 35 -9.48 4.66 12.54
C ILE A 35 -8.92 4.07 11.24
N LEU A 36 -8.82 4.90 10.20
CA LEU A 36 -8.41 4.45 8.87
C LEU A 36 -6.95 4.03 8.80
N GLY A 37 -6.05 4.72 9.50
CA GLY A 37 -4.63 4.41 9.51
C GLY A 37 -4.36 2.98 10.00
N PRO A 38 -4.79 2.60 11.22
CA PRO A 38 -4.63 1.24 11.70
C PRO A 38 -5.38 0.20 10.86
N TYR A 39 -6.59 0.51 10.40
CA TYR A 39 -7.38 -0.38 9.56
C TYR A 39 -6.66 -0.69 8.25
N VAL A 40 -6.15 0.33 7.57
CA VAL A 40 -5.52 0.22 6.24
C VAL A 40 -4.09 -0.33 6.35
N LEU A 41 -3.27 0.23 7.24
CA LEU A 41 -1.84 -0.09 7.29
C LEU A 41 -1.53 -1.33 8.12
N LEU A 42 -2.29 -1.58 9.19
CA LEU A 42 -2.05 -2.67 10.13
C LEU A 42 -3.09 -3.79 9.99
N GLN A 43 -4.08 -3.61 9.09
CA GLN A 43 -5.18 -4.56 8.87
C GLN A 43 -5.96 -4.90 10.16
N LYS A 44 -6.06 -3.92 11.07
CA LYS A 44 -6.79 -4.05 12.33
C LYS A 44 -8.27 -3.82 12.14
N HIS A 45 -9.10 -4.68 12.72
CA HIS A 45 -10.53 -4.41 12.78
C HIS A 45 -10.81 -3.19 13.67
N THR A 46 -11.80 -2.39 13.32
CA THR A 46 -12.10 -1.11 14.01
C THR A 46 -12.35 -1.27 15.52
N SER A 47 -12.89 -2.42 15.94
CA SER A 47 -13.12 -2.74 17.36
C SER A 47 -11.85 -3.16 18.13
N GLU A 48 -10.74 -3.39 17.44
CA GLU A 48 -9.49 -3.89 18.00
C GLU A 48 -8.37 -2.85 17.98
N ILE A 49 -8.66 -1.64 17.50
CA ILE A 49 -7.69 -0.55 17.39
C ILE A 49 -7.31 -0.05 18.78
N THR A 50 -6.02 -0.07 19.07
CA THR A 50 -5.44 0.46 20.30
C THR A 50 -4.76 1.81 20.06
N SER A 51 -4.43 2.52 21.12
CA SER A 51 -3.63 3.76 21.04
C SER A 51 -2.26 3.53 20.41
N GLU A 52 -1.67 2.36 20.63
CA GLU A 52 -0.39 1.97 20.04
C GLU A 52 -0.53 1.80 18.50
N ASP A 53 -1.62 1.18 18.04
CA ASP A 53 -1.90 1.02 16.61
C ASP A 53 -2.07 2.38 15.93
N ILE A 54 -2.76 3.32 16.60
CA ILE A 54 -2.93 4.69 16.08
C ILE A 54 -1.56 5.39 15.96
N ASN A 55 -0.74 5.32 17.00
CA ASN A 55 0.59 5.92 17.00
C ASN A 55 1.50 5.30 15.94
N LEU A 56 1.46 3.96 15.81
CA LEU A 56 2.22 3.26 14.79
C LEU A 56 1.79 3.65 13.37
N SER A 57 0.49 3.76 13.13
CA SER A 57 -0.02 4.18 11.81
C SER A 57 0.37 5.62 11.46
N LYS A 58 0.38 6.53 12.44
CA LYS A 58 0.87 7.90 12.28
C LYS A 58 2.38 7.94 12.02
N PHE A 59 3.14 7.11 12.71
CA PHE A 59 4.58 6.98 12.48
C PHE A 59 4.90 6.47 11.07
N ILE A 60 4.19 5.43 10.61
CA ILE A 60 4.35 4.92 9.25
C ILE A 60 4.04 6.02 8.23
N LEU A 61 2.91 6.72 8.37
CA LEU A 61 2.57 7.84 7.49
C LEU A 61 3.68 8.90 7.48
N TYR A 62 4.19 9.26 8.64
CA TYR A 62 5.24 10.26 8.78
C TYR A 62 6.51 9.89 8.01
N GLU A 63 6.93 8.62 8.07
CA GLU A 63 8.12 8.14 7.36
C GLU A 63 8.00 8.23 5.83
N TYR A 64 6.78 8.09 5.29
CA TYR A 64 6.54 8.17 3.84
C TYR A 64 6.17 9.57 3.36
N CYS A 65 5.33 10.26 4.10
CA CYS A 65 4.64 11.49 3.66
C CYS A 65 4.90 12.70 4.55
N GLY A 66 5.52 12.53 5.72
CA GLY A 66 5.61 13.59 6.72
C GLY A 66 4.35 13.72 7.59
N PRO A 67 4.18 14.86 8.29
CA PRO A 67 3.09 15.05 9.23
C PRO A 67 1.71 14.88 8.56
N LEU A 68 0.78 14.26 9.28
CA LEU A 68 -0.60 14.04 8.78
C LEU A 68 -1.29 15.35 8.37
N GLU A 69 -1.04 16.42 9.10
CA GLU A 69 -1.61 17.75 8.86
C GLU A 69 -1.19 18.33 7.50
N GLU A 70 0.00 17.99 7.04
CA GLU A 70 0.58 18.46 5.77
C GLU A 70 0.24 17.58 4.58
N LEU A 71 -0.43 16.43 4.80
CA LEU A 71 -0.80 15.52 3.73
C LEU A 71 -1.60 16.25 2.64
N SER A 72 -1.16 16.10 1.41
CA SER A 72 -1.73 16.76 0.23
C SER A 72 -1.50 15.90 -1.02
N MET A 73 -2.05 16.34 -2.15
CA MET A 73 -1.82 15.68 -3.45
C MET A 73 -0.33 15.58 -3.84
N ASN A 74 0.53 16.45 -3.32
CA ASN A 74 1.97 16.39 -3.58
C ASN A 74 2.61 15.11 -3.01
N HIS A 75 1.96 14.44 -2.05
CA HIS A 75 2.43 13.19 -1.44
C HIS A 75 1.86 11.94 -2.10
N PHE A 76 1.18 12.08 -3.25
CA PHE A 76 0.47 10.98 -3.92
C PHE A 76 1.36 9.75 -4.16
N GLU A 77 2.57 9.95 -4.68
CA GLU A 77 3.50 8.85 -4.97
C GLU A 77 3.95 8.13 -3.69
N ASN A 78 4.35 8.89 -2.67
CA ASN A 78 4.79 8.36 -1.39
C ASN A 78 3.65 7.64 -0.66
N PHE A 79 2.45 8.21 -0.71
CA PHE A 79 1.26 7.61 -0.12
C PHE A 79 0.88 6.31 -0.84
N THR A 80 0.95 6.29 -2.17
CA THR A 80 0.74 5.09 -2.99
C THR A 80 1.76 4.00 -2.65
N LYS A 81 3.03 4.40 -2.49
CA LYS A 81 4.09 3.47 -2.10
C LYS A 81 3.83 2.88 -0.72
N MET A 82 3.46 3.72 0.26
CA MET A 82 3.10 3.28 1.61
C MET A 82 1.99 2.23 1.59
N CYS A 83 0.94 2.48 0.83
CA CYS A 83 -0.17 1.54 0.69
C CYS A 83 0.26 0.24 -0.01
N SER A 84 1.07 0.32 -1.06
CA SER A 84 1.60 -0.84 -1.76
C SER A 84 2.48 -1.71 -0.87
N ASP A 85 3.36 -1.08 -0.09
CA ASP A 85 4.24 -1.77 0.84
C ASP A 85 3.43 -2.47 1.94
N SER A 86 2.41 -1.79 2.48
CA SER A 86 1.55 -2.35 3.52
C SER A 86 0.63 -3.47 3.01
N PHE A 87 -0.03 -3.28 1.87
CA PHE A 87 -1.02 -4.25 1.37
C PHE A 87 -0.40 -5.48 0.75
N PHE A 88 0.74 -5.34 0.08
CA PHE A 88 1.30 -6.39 -0.75
C PHE A 88 2.70 -6.79 -0.34
N TRP A 89 3.64 -5.86 -0.34
CA TRP A 89 5.06 -6.19 -0.18
C TRP A 89 5.39 -6.82 1.17
N TYR A 90 4.86 -6.28 2.25
CA TYR A 90 5.07 -6.85 3.59
C TYR A 90 4.58 -8.30 3.66
N GLY A 91 3.37 -8.56 3.18
CA GLY A 91 2.79 -9.91 3.19
C GLY A 91 3.58 -10.90 2.32
N VAL A 92 3.98 -10.47 1.12
CA VAL A 92 4.80 -11.30 0.21
C VAL A 92 6.16 -11.64 0.82
N HIS A 93 6.86 -10.65 1.36
CA HIS A 93 8.16 -10.87 1.99
C HIS A 93 8.04 -11.78 3.22
N ARG A 94 7.05 -11.53 4.07
CA ARG A 94 6.81 -12.37 5.26
C ARG A 94 6.48 -13.81 4.88
N PHE A 95 5.66 -14.00 3.84
CA PHE A 95 5.38 -15.35 3.32
C PHE A 95 6.65 -16.03 2.82
N LEU A 96 7.45 -15.33 2.01
CA LEU A 96 8.70 -15.89 1.47
C LEU A 96 9.67 -16.28 2.59
N ASP A 97 9.83 -15.45 3.60
CA ASP A 97 10.67 -15.74 4.76
C ASP A 97 10.22 -17.02 5.48
N LEU A 98 8.92 -17.12 5.79
CA LEU A 98 8.36 -18.31 6.43
C LEU A 98 8.47 -19.55 5.53
N HIS A 99 8.19 -19.39 4.24
CA HIS A 99 8.27 -20.50 3.30
C HIS A 99 9.69 -21.03 3.15
N THR A 100 10.71 -20.14 3.07
CA THR A 100 12.12 -20.56 2.96
C THR A 100 12.63 -21.24 4.21
N GLN A 101 12.10 -20.88 5.39
CA GLN A 101 12.46 -21.53 6.66
C GLN A 101 11.91 -22.95 6.80
N HIS A 102 10.75 -23.23 6.19
CA HIS A 102 10.01 -24.47 6.41
C HIS A 102 9.93 -25.39 5.18
N ALA A 103 10.21 -24.87 3.99
CA ALA A 103 10.18 -25.67 2.76
C ALA A 103 11.47 -26.47 2.57
N THR A 104 11.33 -27.71 2.13
CA THR A 104 12.46 -28.62 1.86
C THR A 104 12.99 -28.53 0.42
N GLY A 105 12.32 -27.80 -0.44
CA GLY A 105 12.68 -27.62 -1.85
C GLY A 105 13.31 -26.26 -2.16
N ASN A 106 13.82 -26.12 -3.38
CA ASN A 106 14.34 -24.84 -3.84
C ASN A 106 13.23 -23.83 -4.01
N ASN A 107 13.46 -22.61 -3.54
CA ASN A 107 12.55 -21.47 -3.69
C ASN A 107 13.09 -20.54 -4.77
N PHE A 108 12.22 -20.15 -5.69
CA PHE A 108 12.54 -19.19 -6.76
C PHE A 108 11.62 -17.99 -6.61
N TYR A 109 12.22 -16.81 -6.53
CA TYR A 109 11.51 -15.54 -6.54
C TYR A 109 11.93 -14.73 -7.77
N TYR A 110 10.97 -14.24 -8.53
CA TYR A 110 11.24 -13.32 -9.62
C TYR A 110 10.33 -12.09 -9.52
N ARG A 111 10.86 -10.95 -9.93
CA ARG A 111 10.13 -9.69 -9.99
C ARG A 111 10.09 -9.21 -11.44
N MET A 112 8.89 -9.05 -11.97
CA MET A 112 8.70 -8.48 -13.29
C MET A 112 8.76 -6.96 -13.21
N LYS A 113 9.73 -6.34 -13.92
CA LYS A 113 9.94 -4.88 -13.90
C LYS A 113 9.21 -4.15 -15.04
N TYR A 114 8.60 -4.88 -15.97
CA TYR A 114 7.99 -4.29 -17.15
C TYR A 114 6.48 -4.48 -17.12
N SER A 115 5.74 -3.40 -17.38
CA SER A 115 4.31 -3.49 -17.63
C SER A 115 4.07 -3.89 -19.11
N VAL A 116 3.10 -4.79 -19.31
CA VAL A 116 2.66 -5.16 -20.67
C VAL A 116 1.49 -4.27 -21.08
N SER A 117 1.41 -3.97 -22.38
CA SER A 117 0.37 -3.11 -22.98
C SER A 117 -1.08 -3.58 -22.75
N LEU A 118 -1.26 -4.83 -22.34
CA LEU A 118 -2.57 -5.41 -21.98
C LEU A 118 -2.90 -5.35 -20.48
N SER A 119 -2.05 -4.70 -19.69
CA SER A 119 -2.30 -4.53 -18.26
C SER A 119 -3.60 -3.75 -18.01
N VAL A 120 -4.33 -4.13 -16.95
CA VAL A 120 -5.52 -3.41 -16.48
C VAL A 120 -5.23 -1.93 -16.25
N TYR A 121 -4.01 -1.60 -15.83
CA TYR A 121 -3.56 -0.23 -15.58
C TYR A 121 -3.54 0.63 -16.85
N HIS A 122 -3.26 0.06 -18.04
CA HIS A 122 -3.30 0.80 -19.29
C HIS A 122 -4.71 1.21 -19.74
N LYS A 123 -5.74 0.61 -19.14
CA LYS A 123 -7.15 0.92 -19.44
C LYS A 123 -7.75 1.97 -18.51
N THR A 124 -7.01 2.41 -17.49
CA THR A 124 -7.47 3.45 -16.59
C THR A 124 -7.17 4.83 -17.18
N PRO A 125 -8.08 5.82 -17.06
CA PRO A 125 -7.89 7.16 -17.64
C PRO A 125 -6.68 7.92 -17.05
N PHE A 126 -6.05 7.39 -16.03
CA PHE A 126 -4.97 8.00 -15.26
C PHE A 126 -3.56 7.53 -15.67
N HIS A 127 -3.46 6.57 -16.57
CA HIS A 127 -2.16 6.03 -17.02
C HIS A 127 -1.30 7.05 -17.78
N LYS A 128 -1.88 8.15 -18.28
CA LYS A 128 -1.16 9.14 -19.12
C LYS A 128 -0.10 9.97 -18.37
N SER A 129 -0.02 9.86 -17.04
CA SER A 129 0.84 10.71 -16.22
C SER A 129 2.15 10.05 -15.78
N TYR A 130 2.41 8.77 -16.10
CA TYR A 130 3.52 7.99 -15.54
C TYR A 130 4.33 7.18 -16.57
N VAL A 131 4.29 7.62 -17.82
CA VAL A 131 5.19 7.08 -18.85
C VAL A 131 6.23 8.12 -19.22
#